data_d9782e650eaaa9cd7bdcc9ab5a4661cf
#
_entry.id   d9782e650eaaa9cd7bdcc9ab5a4661cf
#
_cell.length_a   1.000
_cell.length_b   1.000
_cell.length_c   1.000
_cell.angle_alpha   90.00
_cell.angle_beta   90.00
_cell.angle_gamma   90.00
#
_symmetry.space_group_name_H-M   'P 1'
#
loop_
_entity.id
_entity.type
_entity.pdbx_description
1 polymer ?
#
loop_
_entity_poly.entity_id
_entity_poly.type
_entity_poly.pdbx_seq_one_letter_code
_entity_poly.pdbx_strand_id
1 'polypeptide(L)' 'MEPHRRRDLLKIRKSFIERYKLAKQFKDTFYTKYFAKQIRDIDKELEESDE' A
#
# COMPACT_ATOMS: atom_id res chain seq x y z
N MET A 1 17.86 -7.34 1.53
CA MET A 1 17.15 -6.33 0.72
C MET A 1 17.86 -5.00 0.78
N GLU A 2 17.89 -4.28 -0.32
CA GLU A 2 18.49 -2.96 -0.36
C GLU A 2 17.63 -1.94 0.39
N PRO A 3 18.25 -1.04 1.15
CA PRO A 3 17.52 -0.01 1.89
C PRO A 3 16.62 0.85 1.00
N HIS A 4 17.04 1.08 -0.23
CA HIS A 4 16.27 1.90 -1.16
C HIS A 4 14.93 1.26 -1.49
N ARG A 5 14.93 -0.04 -1.69
CA ARG A 5 13.70 -0.76 -2.02
C ARG A 5 12.67 -0.63 -0.91
N ARG A 6 13.12 -0.82 0.33
CA ARG A 6 12.24 -0.74 1.47
C ARG A 6 11.65 0.67 1.61
N ARG A 7 12.51 1.68 1.42
CA ARG A 7 12.07 3.08 1.50
C ARG A 7 11.03 3.38 0.44
N ASP A 8 11.26 2.91 -0.79
CA ASP A 8 10.33 3.13 -1.88
C ASP A 8 8.99 2.46 -1.61
N LEU A 9 9.02 1.24 -1.09
CA LEU A 9 7.79 0.52 -0.74
C LEU A 9 6.99 1.26 0.32
N LEU A 10 7.67 1.83 1.31
CA LEU A 10 6.99 2.58 2.36
C LEU A 10 6.34 3.84 1.81
N LYS A 11 6.99 4.51 0.87
CA LYS A 11 6.42 5.70 0.23
C LYS A 11 5.19 5.33 -0.59
N ILE A 12 5.29 4.27 -1.37
CA ILE A 12 4.17 3.80 -2.18
C ILE A 12 3.01 3.38 -1.28
N ARG A 13 3.33 2.69 -0.20
CA ARG A 13 2.32 2.24 0.75
C ARG A 13 1.54 3.43 1.32
N LYS A 14 2.25 4.47 1.71
CA LYS A 14 1.62 5.67 2.26
C LYS A 14 0.69 6.31 1.24
N SER A 15 1.13 6.39 -0.01
CA SER A 15 0.33 6.96 -1.09
C SER A 15 -0.96 6.17 -1.29
N PHE A 16 -0.87 4.84 -1.29
CA PHE A 16 -2.05 3.99 -1.44
C PHE A 16 -2.99 4.10 -0.25
N ILE A 17 -2.46 4.26 0.96
CA ILE A 17 -3.29 4.44 2.14
C ILE A 17 -4.11 5.71 2.02
N GLU A 18 -3.50 6.80 1.56
CA GLU A 18 -4.21 8.05 1.36
C GLU A 18 -5.31 7.90 0.33
N ARG A 19 -5.01 7.23 -0.78
CA ARG A 19 -5.99 6.98 -1.83
C ARG A 19 -7.11 6.06 -1.33
N TYR A 20 -6.75 5.08 -0.52
CA TYR A 20 -7.73 4.18 0.08
C TYR A 20 -8.72 4.97 0.94
N LYS A 21 -8.22 5.88 1.77
CA LYS A 21 -9.08 6.69 2.60
C LYS A 21 -10.02 7.55 1.78
N LEU A 22 -9.53 8.13 0.70
CA LEU A 22 -10.36 8.94 -0.18
C LEU A 22 -11.44 8.11 -0.84
N ALA A 23 -11.07 6.94 -1.37
CA ALA A 23 -12.05 6.05 -1.99
C ALA A 23 -13.13 5.65 -1.01
N LYS A 24 -12.75 5.38 0.23
CA LYS A 24 -13.69 5.01 1.27
C LYS A 24 -14.61 6.18 1.61
N GLN A 25 -14.06 7.39 1.63
CA GLN A 25 -14.81 8.59 1.91
C GLN A 25 -15.89 8.84 0.84
N PHE A 26 -15.54 8.58 -0.42
CA PHE A 26 -16.46 8.74 -1.54
C PHE A 26 -17.31 7.49 -1.77
N LYS A 27 -17.17 6.49 -0.91
CA LYS A 27 -17.93 5.24 -1.00
C LYS A 27 -17.71 4.52 -2.32
N ASP A 28 -16.49 4.63 -2.84
CA ASP A 28 -16.09 3.96 -4.07
C ASP A 28 -15.63 2.55 -3.74
N THR A 29 -16.55 1.60 -3.77
CA THR A 29 -16.28 0.23 -3.37
C THR A 29 -15.21 -0.42 -4.23
N PHE A 30 -15.23 -0.15 -5.52
CA PHE A 30 -14.25 -0.74 -6.44
C PHE A 30 -12.83 -0.32 -6.08
N TYR A 31 -12.59 0.97 -5.99
CA TYR A 31 -11.25 1.46 -5.68
C TYR A 31 -10.84 1.17 -4.24
N THR A 32 -11.79 1.14 -3.34
CA THR A 32 -11.50 0.77 -1.96
C THR A 32 -10.91 -0.63 -1.89
N LYS A 33 -11.52 -1.58 -2.60
CA LYS A 33 -11.00 -2.95 -2.65
C LYS A 33 -9.66 -3.02 -3.38
N TYR A 34 -9.55 -2.26 -4.47
CA TYR A 34 -8.33 -2.24 -5.26
C TYR A 34 -7.15 -1.75 -4.43
N PHE A 35 -7.32 -0.62 -3.76
CA PHE A 35 -6.23 -0.06 -2.97
C PHE A 35 -5.92 -0.92 -1.74
N ALA A 36 -6.92 -1.53 -1.14
CA ALA A 36 -6.70 -2.44 -0.02
C ALA A 36 -5.81 -3.62 -0.44
N LYS A 37 -6.05 -4.15 -1.62
CA LYS A 37 -5.24 -5.23 -2.15
C LYS A 37 -3.80 -4.79 -2.39
N GLN A 38 -3.62 -3.60 -2.95
CA GLN A 38 -2.29 -3.07 -3.20
C GLN A 38 -1.51 -2.88 -1.89
N ILE A 39 -2.17 -2.35 -0.89
CA ILE A 39 -1.55 -2.16 0.42
C ILE A 39 -1.14 -3.50 1.02
N ARG A 40 -2.00 -4.49 0.91
CA ARG A 40 -1.70 -5.83 1.43
C ARG A 40 -0.50 -6.44 0.71
N ASP A 41 -0.43 -6.29 -0.60
CA ASP A 41 0.69 -6.80 -1.39
C ASP A 41 2.00 -6.14 -0.97
N ILE A 42 1.96 -4.83 -0.74
CA ILE A 42 3.14 -4.11 -0.31
C ILE A 42 3.56 -4.56 1.09
N ASP A 43 2.61 -4.73 2.00
CA ASP A 43 2.91 -5.21 3.34
C ASP A 43 3.55 -6.58 3.30
N LYS A 44 3.05 -7.45 2.44
CA LYS A 44 3.60 -8.80 2.29
C LYS A 44 5.04 -8.73 1.77
N GLU A 45 5.29 -7.88 0.80
CA GLU A 45 6.63 -7.72 0.26
C GLU A 45 7.60 -7.17 1.31
N LEU A 46 7.14 -6.21 2.11
CA LEU A 46 7.95 -5.67 3.19
C LEU A 46 8.26 -6.74 4.23
N GLU A 47 7.30 -7.58 4.53
CA GLU A 47 7.46 -8.65 5.51
C GLU A 47 8.46 -9.70 5.01
N GLU A 48 8.38 -10.06 3.74
CA GLU A 48 9.27 -11.05 3.16
C GLU A 48 10.71 -10.56 3.07
N SER A 49 10.91 -9.25 2.94
CA SER A 49 12.23 -8.68 2.80
C SER A 49 12.75 -8.09 4.09
N ASP A 50 12.16 -8.42 5.19
CA ASP A 50 12.61 -7.96 6.50
C ASP A 50 13.80 -8.79 6.94
N GLU A 51 14.93 -8.15 6.99
CA GLU A 51 16.17 -8.76 7.41
C GLU A 51 16.54 -8.32 8.82
#